data_aad338fa5e0df5250b8002a8444ad519
#
_entry.id   aad338fa5e0df5250b8002a8444ad519
#
_cell.length_a   1.000
_cell.length_b   1.000
_cell.length_c   1.000
_cell.angle_alpha   90.00
_cell.angle_beta   90.00
_cell.angle_gamma   90.00
#
_symmetry.space_group_name_H-M   'P 1'
#
loop_
_entity.id
_entity.type
_entity.pdbx_description
1 polymer ?
#
loop_
_entity_poly.entity_id
_entity_poly.type
_entity_poly.pdbx_seq_one_letter_code
_entity_poly.pdbx_strand_id
1 'polypeptide(L)'
;MSPDPQQPGRRERNKQEKLRRITDAASRLFAERGVDEVTTQEIADAADIGTGTLFLYAKNKGELLLLVQNSTYTDALVRGAEAAAGLDDSLEAVMAIVRPVVECNRKQVDNGRTYLREMVFGDPDEPHHREALELNARTEAAIADVLGREGRTTTDDARARAAVVSGIMFLAMAPTITADRSVEEILDGVAQHVRLLLP
;
A
#
# COMPACT_ATOMS: atom_id res chain seq x y z
N MET A 1 42.69 -15.42 -4.49
CA MET A 1 41.70 -14.35 -4.72
C MET A 1 40.38 -14.83 -4.13
N SER A 2 40.11 -14.45 -2.88
CA SER A 2 38.86 -14.83 -2.20
C SER A 2 37.70 -14.06 -2.83
N PRO A 3 36.54 -14.68 -3.02
CA PRO A 3 35.36 -13.97 -3.56
C PRO A 3 34.92 -12.86 -2.60
N ASP A 4 34.57 -11.72 -3.18
CA ASP A 4 34.02 -10.56 -2.48
C ASP A 4 32.73 -10.97 -1.73
N PRO A 5 32.62 -10.75 -0.40
CA PRO A 5 31.47 -11.17 0.39
C PRO A 5 30.17 -10.38 0.09
N GLN A 6 30.16 -9.40 -0.79
CA GLN A 6 29.01 -8.52 -1.07
C GLN A 6 28.19 -8.84 -2.34
N GLN A 7 28.62 -9.81 -3.16
CA GLN A 7 27.82 -10.19 -4.33
C GLN A 7 26.90 -11.38 -4.03
N PRO A 8 25.58 -11.25 -4.23
CA PRO A 8 24.65 -12.36 -4.04
C PRO A 8 25.05 -13.53 -4.96
N GLY A 9 24.99 -14.75 -4.42
CA GLY A 9 25.33 -15.96 -5.17
C GLY A 9 24.44 -16.13 -6.41
N ARG A 10 24.90 -16.93 -7.40
CA ARG A 10 24.14 -17.19 -8.67
C ARG A 10 22.70 -17.61 -8.42
N ARG A 11 22.44 -18.42 -7.37
CA ARG A 11 21.09 -18.88 -7.00
C ARG A 11 20.20 -17.72 -6.54
N GLU A 12 20.76 -16.82 -5.75
CA GLU A 12 20.03 -15.65 -5.25
C GLU A 12 19.73 -14.65 -6.39
N ARG A 13 20.70 -14.40 -7.27
CA ARG A 13 20.46 -13.57 -8.46
C ARG A 13 19.35 -14.12 -9.35
N ASN A 14 19.33 -15.44 -9.58
CA ASN A 14 18.29 -16.08 -10.36
C ASN A 14 16.90 -16.00 -9.69
N LYS A 15 16.85 -16.06 -8.36
CA LYS A 15 15.61 -15.87 -7.58
C LYS A 15 15.09 -14.44 -7.71
N GLN A 16 15.96 -13.46 -7.54
CA GLN A 16 15.61 -12.03 -7.69
C GLN A 16 15.16 -11.69 -9.10
N GLU A 17 15.84 -12.23 -10.14
CA GLU A 17 15.43 -12.02 -11.52
C GLU A 17 14.05 -12.61 -11.84
N LYS A 18 13.74 -13.79 -11.31
CA LYS A 18 12.39 -14.37 -11.44
C LYS A 18 11.34 -13.52 -10.72
N LEU A 19 11.63 -13.09 -9.49
CA LEU A 19 10.74 -12.22 -8.74
C LEU A 19 10.45 -10.93 -9.52
N ARG A 20 11.49 -10.28 -10.05
CA ARG A 20 11.33 -9.08 -10.87
C ARG A 20 10.41 -9.32 -12.08
N ARG A 21 10.63 -10.40 -12.84
CA ARG A 21 9.78 -10.75 -14.00
C ARG A 21 8.32 -10.98 -13.60
N ILE A 22 8.09 -11.66 -12.47
CA ILE A 22 6.75 -11.88 -11.92
C ILE A 22 6.09 -10.55 -11.57
N THR A 23 6.81 -9.69 -10.85
CA THR A 23 6.30 -8.38 -10.41
C THR A 23 5.99 -7.48 -11.60
N ASP A 24 6.89 -7.41 -12.60
CA ASP A 24 6.69 -6.62 -13.82
C ASP A 24 5.48 -7.10 -14.63
N ALA A 25 5.33 -8.42 -14.83
CA ALA A 25 4.22 -9.01 -15.55
C ALA A 25 2.88 -8.80 -14.84
N ALA A 26 2.83 -9.07 -13.53
CA ALA A 26 1.61 -8.90 -12.73
C ALA A 26 1.21 -7.43 -12.62
N SER A 27 2.17 -6.53 -12.38
CA SER A 27 1.92 -5.08 -12.32
C SER A 27 1.29 -4.55 -13.59
N ARG A 28 1.84 -4.91 -14.75
CA ARG A 28 1.32 -4.50 -16.07
C ARG A 28 -0.09 -5.05 -16.30
N LEU A 29 -0.29 -6.35 -16.12
CA LEU A 29 -1.59 -6.97 -16.38
C LEU A 29 -2.69 -6.46 -15.43
N PHE A 30 -2.38 -6.30 -14.16
CA PHE A 30 -3.33 -5.73 -13.19
C PHE A 30 -3.63 -4.25 -13.46
N ALA A 31 -2.67 -3.46 -13.92
CA ALA A 31 -2.90 -2.08 -14.29
C ALA A 31 -3.80 -1.95 -15.53
N GLU A 32 -3.62 -2.82 -16.52
CA GLU A 32 -4.36 -2.80 -17.79
C GLU A 32 -5.80 -3.31 -17.64
N ARG A 33 -6.04 -4.36 -16.84
CA ARG A 33 -7.30 -5.11 -16.85
C ARG A 33 -7.97 -5.24 -15.47
N GLY A 34 -7.27 -4.90 -14.40
CA GLY A 34 -7.72 -5.18 -13.03
C GLY A 34 -7.44 -6.62 -12.59
N VAL A 35 -7.36 -6.81 -11.27
CA VAL A 35 -6.99 -8.10 -10.68
C VAL A 35 -8.01 -9.20 -11.00
N ASP A 36 -9.29 -8.89 -11.09
CA ASP A 36 -10.35 -9.88 -11.27
C ASP A 36 -10.31 -10.52 -12.68
N GLU A 37 -9.94 -9.73 -13.70
CA GLU A 37 -9.91 -10.13 -15.12
C GLU A 37 -8.58 -10.82 -15.53
N VAL A 38 -7.61 -10.93 -14.63
CA VAL A 38 -6.31 -11.54 -14.91
C VAL A 38 -6.17 -12.88 -14.19
N THR A 39 -5.71 -13.89 -14.90
CA THR A 39 -5.45 -15.23 -14.33
C THR A 39 -3.97 -15.37 -13.92
N THR A 40 -3.71 -16.25 -12.95
CA THR A 40 -2.33 -16.59 -12.55
C THR A 40 -1.55 -17.28 -13.68
N GLN A 41 -2.25 -17.98 -14.60
CA GLN A 41 -1.62 -18.56 -15.78
C GLN A 41 -1.09 -17.49 -16.74
N GLU A 42 -1.90 -16.46 -17.06
CA GLU A 42 -1.46 -15.35 -17.91
C GLU A 42 -0.25 -14.62 -17.32
N ILE A 43 -0.21 -14.45 -16.00
CA ILE A 43 0.94 -13.84 -15.32
C ILE A 43 2.18 -14.72 -15.43
N ALA A 44 2.03 -16.03 -15.21
CA ALA A 44 3.14 -16.98 -15.33
C ALA A 44 3.70 -17.03 -16.75
N ASP A 45 2.83 -17.05 -17.77
CA ASP A 45 3.20 -17.04 -19.19
C ASP A 45 3.91 -15.72 -19.52
N ALA A 46 3.38 -14.57 -19.09
CA ALA A 46 3.99 -13.27 -19.32
C ALA A 46 5.35 -13.09 -18.61
N ALA A 47 5.56 -13.78 -17.49
CA ALA A 47 6.83 -13.81 -16.75
C ALA A 47 7.79 -14.89 -17.26
N ASP A 48 7.42 -15.67 -18.24
CA ASP A 48 8.19 -16.82 -18.77
C ASP A 48 8.61 -17.80 -17.66
N ILE A 49 7.61 -18.26 -16.88
CA ILE A 49 7.78 -19.27 -15.81
C ILE A 49 6.60 -20.24 -15.81
N GLY A 50 6.77 -21.40 -15.20
CA GLY A 50 5.64 -22.28 -14.91
C GLY A 50 4.77 -21.76 -13.75
N THR A 51 3.45 -21.98 -13.82
CA THR A 51 2.48 -21.57 -12.78
C THR A 51 2.87 -22.11 -11.39
N GLY A 52 3.38 -23.35 -11.30
CA GLY A 52 3.90 -23.88 -10.04
C GLY A 52 5.07 -23.08 -9.46
N THR A 53 5.86 -22.44 -10.31
CA THR A 53 6.94 -21.53 -9.86
C THR A 53 6.36 -20.22 -9.33
N LEU A 54 5.28 -19.69 -9.94
CA LEU A 54 4.60 -18.49 -9.48
C LEU A 54 4.11 -18.66 -8.01
N PHE A 55 3.51 -19.80 -7.70
CA PHE A 55 3.00 -20.09 -6.35
C PHE A 55 4.08 -20.25 -5.26
N LEU A 56 5.36 -20.31 -5.63
CA LEU A 56 6.46 -20.20 -4.66
C LEU A 56 6.71 -18.76 -4.20
N TYR A 57 6.17 -17.75 -4.89
CA TYR A 57 6.34 -16.33 -4.59
C TYR A 57 5.07 -15.70 -4.00
N ALA A 58 3.92 -16.18 -4.38
CA ALA A 58 2.63 -15.72 -3.86
C ALA A 58 1.63 -16.88 -3.89
N LYS A 59 1.01 -17.19 -2.75
CA LYS A 59 0.15 -18.36 -2.57
C LYS A 59 -1.14 -18.32 -3.39
N ASN A 60 -1.62 -17.13 -3.66
CA ASN A 60 -2.83 -16.87 -4.44
C ASN A 60 -2.74 -15.51 -5.16
N LYS A 61 -3.79 -15.17 -5.91
CA LYS A 61 -3.85 -13.93 -6.69
C LYS A 61 -3.91 -12.67 -5.80
N GLY A 62 -4.52 -12.75 -4.62
CA GLY A 62 -4.55 -11.67 -3.62
C GLY A 62 -3.15 -11.37 -3.10
N GLU A 63 -2.40 -12.39 -2.66
CA GLU A 63 -1.00 -12.25 -2.26
C GLU A 63 -0.11 -11.67 -3.38
N LEU A 64 -0.36 -12.08 -4.62
CA LEU A 64 0.36 -11.54 -5.76
C LEU A 64 0.06 -10.05 -5.98
N LEU A 65 -1.19 -9.62 -5.75
CA LEU A 65 -1.56 -8.22 -5.79
C LEU A 65 -0.86 -7.43 -4.67
N LEU A 66 -0.83 -7.96 -3.45
CA LEU A 66 -0.10 -7.35 -2.32
C LEU A 66 1.38 -7.20 -2.66
N LEU A 67 2.05 -8.27 -3.12
CA LEU A 67 3.46 -8.25 -3.57
C LEU A 67 3.73 -7.09 -4.55
N VAL A 68 2.86 -6.92 -5.55
CA VAL A 68 3.02 -5.89 -6.59
C VAL A 68 2.76 -4.49 -6.06
N GLN A 69 1.74 -4.32 -5.23
CA GLN A 69 1.30 -2.99 -4.81
C GLN A 69 2.00 -2.46 -3.57
N ASN A 70 2.55 -3.30 -2.69
CA ASN A 70 3.25 -2.87 -1.48
C ASN A 70 4.37 -1.87 -1.78
N SER A 71 5.15 -2.08 -2.85
CA SER A 71 6.19 -1.13 -3.25
C SER A 71 5.61 0.23 -3.65
N THR A 72 4.50 0.24 -4.38
CA THR A 72 3.83 1.49 -4.82
C THR A 72 3.24 2.26 -3.64
N TYR A 73 2.66 1.55 -2.66
CA TYR A 73 2.19 2.16 -1.41
C TYR A 73 3.35 2.66 -0.55
N THR A 74 4.48 1.94 -0.51
CA THR A 74 5.70 2.40 0.18
C THR A 74 6.18 3.73 -0.40
N ASP A 75 6.27 3.85 -1.71
CA ASP A 75 6.68 5.07 -2.38
C ASP A 75 5.68 6.22 -2.15
N ALA A 76 4.39 5.92 -2.13
CA ALA A 76 3.35 6.89 -1.82
C ALA A 76 3.48 7.44 -0.39
N LEU A 77 3.71 6.56 0.59
CA LEU A 77 3.92 6.94 1.99
C LEU A 77 5.19 7.81 2.17
N VAL A 78 6.30 7.42 1.53
CA VAL A 78 7.54 8.20 1.59
C VAL A 78 7.32 9.62 1.07
N ARG A 79 6.74 9.77 -0.12
CA ARG A 79 6.42 11.09 -0.69
C ARG A 79 5.49 11.91 0.21
N GLY A 80 4.47 11.26 0.80
CA GLY A 80 3.55 11.92 1.71
C GLY A 80 4.22 12.42 2.99
N ALA A 81 5.05 11.58 3.61
CA ALA A 81 5.78 11.93 4.82
C ALA A 81 6.80 13.07 4.57
N GLU A 82 7.52 13.03 3.43
CA GLU A 82 8.42 14.11 3.02
C GLU A 82 7.68 15.44 2.81
N ALA A 83 6.53 15.40 2.12
CA ALA A 83 5.70 16.59 1.90
C ALA A 83 5.15 17.16 3.22
N ALA A 84 4.73 16.30 4.14
CA ALA A 84 4.20 16.69 5.45
C ALA A 84 5.27 17.31 6.39
N ALA A 85 6.55 16.98 6.17
CA ALA A 85 7.62 17.44 7.06
C ALA A 85 7.80 18.96 7.08
N GLY A 86 7.48 19.65 5.98
CA GLY A 86 7.62 21.11 5.83
C GLY A 86 6.34 21.91 6.10
N LEU A 87 5.26 21.28 6.54
CA LEU A 87 3.96 21.92 6.76
C LEU A 87 3.72 22.14 8.27
N ASP A 88 3.33 23.37 8.62
CA ASP A 88 3.02 23.76 10.00
C ASP A 88 1.54 23.47 10.34
N ASP A 89 0.63 23.61 9.38
CA ASP A 89 -0.78 23.30 9.59
C ASP A 89 -1.01 21.76 9.69
N SER A 90 -1.58 21.33 10.79
CA SER A 90 -1.78 19.91 11.09
C SER A 90 -2.72 19.22 10.09
N LEU A 91 -3.76 19.92 9.57
CA LEU A 91 -4.64 19.36 8.56
C LEU A 91 -3.91 19.18 7.24
N GLU A 92 -3.21 20.23 6.78
CA GLU A 92 -2.44 20.18 5.54
C GLU A 92 -1.38 19.07 5.61
N ALA A 93 -0.67 18.93 6.74
CA ALA A 93 0.35 17.90 6.94
C ALA A 93 -0.24 16.47 6.94
N VAL A 94 -1.36 16.23 7.62
CA VAL A 94 -2.05 14.94 7.58
C VAL A 94 -2.52 14.65 6.14
N MET A 95 -3.13 15.62 5.47
CA MET A 95 -3.62 15.42 4.10
C MET A 95 -2.49 15.24 3.09
N ALA A 96 -1.29 15.78 3.33
CA ALA A 96 -0.10 15.51 2.53
C ALA A 96 0.34 14.03 2.60
N ILE A 97 0.13 13.35 3.73
CA ILE A 97 0.35 11.91 3.87
C ILE A 97 -0.78 11.11 3.19
N VAL A 98 -2.03 11.53 3.41
CA VAL A 98 -3.23 10.82 2.93
C VAL A 98 -3.33 10.84 1.39
N ARG A 99 -3.11 11.99 0.76
CA ARG A 99 -3.29 12.20 -0.69
C ARG A 99 -2.58 11.15 -1.55
N PRO A 100 -1.26 10.95 -1.46
CA PRO A 100 -0.57 9.99 -2.33
C PRO A 100 -0.99 8.55 -2.09
N VAL A 101 -1.47 8.20 -0.88
CA VAL A 101 -2.02 6.87 -0.57
C VAL A 101 -3.37 6.67 -1.26
N VAL A 102 -4.27 7.67 -1.18
CA VAL A 102 -5.56 7.65 -1.88
C VAL A 102 -5.35 7.60 -3.40
N GLU A 103 -4.49 8.44 -3.95
CA GLU A 103 -4.15 8.44 -5.38
C GLU A 103 -3.61 7.09 -5.84
N CYS A 104 -2.72 6.46 -5.05
CA CYS A 104 -2.20 5.13 -5.33
C CYS A 104 -3.33 4.09 -5.38
N ASN A 105 -4.22 4.08 -4.39
CA ASN A 105 -5.35 3.17 -4.30
C ASN A 105 -6.32 3.34 -5.48
N ARG A 106 -6.53 4.57 -5.93
CA ARG A 106 -7.52 4.93 -6.95
C ARG A 106 -7.01 4.86 -8.39
N LYS A 107 -5.74 4.56 -8.64
CA LYS A 107 -5.19 4.36 -10.00
C LYS A 107 -5.96 3.31 -10.79
N GLN A 108 -6.32 2.21 -10.14
CA GLN A 108 -7.20 1.16 -10.65
C GLN A 108 -8.09 0.73 -9.48
N VAL A 109 -9.37 1.10 -9.54
CA VAL A 109 -10.31 1.02 -8.41
C VAL A 109 -10.46 -0.39 -7.86
N ASP A 110 -10.61 -1.39 -8.74
CA ASP A 110 -10.82 -2.78 -8.32
C ASP A 110 -9.57 -3.37 -7.67
N ASN A 111 -8.38 -3.03 -8.18
CA ASN A 111 -7.11 -3.41 -7.54
C ASN A 111 -6.99 -2.80 -6.15
N GLY A 112 -7.28 -1.49 -6.03
CA GLY A 112 -7.21 -0.79 -4.74
C GLY A 112 -8.18 -1.37 -3.71
N ARG A 113 -9.40 -1.67 -4.11
CA ARG A 113 -10.42 -2.29 -3.24
C ARG A 113 -10.02 -3.71 -2.84
N THR A 114 -9.52 -4.50 -3.79
CA THR A 114 -9.03 -5.85 -3.51
C THR A 114 -7.80 -5.81 -2.60
N TYR A 115 -6.87 -4.87 -2.80
CA TYR A 115 -5.74 -4.66 -1.90
C TYR A 115 -6.19 -4.42 -0.46
N LEU A 116 -7.14 -3.50 -0.25
CA LEU A 116 -7.68 -3.20 1.09
C LEU A 116 -8.40 -4.40 1.72
N ARG A 117 -9.14 -5.16 0.91
CA ARG A 117 -9.78 -6.39 1.37
C ARG A 117 -8.75 -7.43 1.81
N GLU A 118 -7.74 -7.69 0.98
CA GLU A 118 -6.68 -8.65 1.30
C GLU A 118 -5.86 -8.19 2.52
N MET A 119 -5.58 -6.90 2.66
CA MET A 119 -4.89 -6.35 3.83
C MET A 119 -5.66 -6.60 5.13
N VAL A 120 -7.01 -6.47 5.12
CA VAL A 120 -7.83 -6.62 6.34
C VAL A 120 -8.20 -8.06 6.63
N PHE A 121 -8.48 -8.87 5.59
CA PHE A 121 -9.07 -10.21 5.71
C PHE A 121 -8.18 -11.33 5.15
N GLY A 122 -6.97 -11.02 4.69
CA GLY A 122 -6.02 -11.99 4.16
C GLY A 122 -5.40 -12.87 5.25
N ASP A 123 -4.51 -13.76 4.84
CA ASP A 123 -3.84 -14.69 5.75
C ASP A 123 -2.63 -14.00 6.43
N PRO A 124 -2.65 -13.79 7.76
CA PRO A 124 -1.58 -13.11 8.48
C PRO A 124 -0.24 -13.86 8.46
N ASP A 125 -0.23 -15.13 8.10
CA ASP A 125 0.99 -15.92 7.98
C ASP A 125 1.71 -15.68 6.63
N GLU A 126 1.02 -15.07 5.66
CA GLU A 126 1.62 -14.76 4.36
C GLU A 126 2.52 -13.51 4.41
N PRO A 127 3.69 -13.54 3.75
CA PRO A 127 4.69 -12.47 3.88
C PRO A 127 4.21 -11.13 3.33
N HIS A 128 3.49 -11.12 2.20
CA HIS A 128 3.03 -9.88 1.56
C HIS A 128 1.85 -9.25 2.30
N HIS A 129 1.02 -10.08 2.96
CA HIS A 129 0.00 -9.60 3.87
C HIS A 129 0.61 -8.90 5.10
N ARG A 130 1.62 -9.50 5.74
CA ARG A 130 2.33 -8.85 6.84
C ARG A 130 2.95 -7.51 6.44
N GLU A 131 3.59 -7.46 5.27
CA GLU A 131 4.14 -6.23 4.71
C GLU A 131 3.06 -5.16 4.50
N ALA A 132 1.87 -5.52 4.00
CA ALA A 132 0.75 -4.58 3.85
C ALA A 132 0.27 -4.03 5.21
N LEU A 133 0.18 -4.89 6.24
CA LEU A 133 -0.15 -4.45 7.61
C LEU A 133 0.94 -3.53 8.20
N GLU A 134 2.22 -3.83 7.96
CA GLU A 134 3.34 -2.97 8.38
C GLU A 134 3.28 -1.59 7.69
N LEU A 135 2.90 -1.54 6.41
CA LEU A 135 2.71 -0.29 5.68
C LEU A 135 1.56 0.54 6.26
N ASN A 136 0.44 -0.11 6.62
CA ASN A 136 -0.65 0.56 7.34
C ASN A 136 -0.17 1.13 8.68
N ALA A 137 0.53 0.33 9.48
CA ALA A 137 1.08 0.78 10.77
C ALA A 137 2.07 1.96 10.61
N ARG A 138 2.91 1.95 9.57
CA ARG A 138 3.81 3.08 9.25
C ARG A 138 3.03 4.32 8.83
N THR A 139 1.93 4.18 8.08
CA THR A 139 1.06 5.30 7.72
C THR A 139 0.43 5.92 8.97
N GLU A 140 -0.09 5.10 9.88
CA GLU A 140 -0.62 5.55 11.17
C GLU A 140 0.45 6.24 12.02
N ALA A 141 1.66 5.70 12.08
CA ALA A 141 2.77 6.33 12.81
C ALA A 141 3.12 7.71 12.23
N ALA A 142 3.20 7.85 10.91
CA ALA A 142 3.49 9.12 10.25
C ALA A 142 2.40 10.17 10.55
N ILE A 143 1.12 9.78 10.55
CA ILE A 143 0.00 10.66 10.92
C ILE A 143 0.06 11.02 12.41
N ALA A 144 0.35 10.05 13.29
CA ALA A 144 0.48 10.29 14.73
C ALA A 144 1.62 11.27 15.05
N ASP A 145 2.74 11.17 14.35
CA ASP A 145 3.87 12.09 14.48
C ASP A 145 3.47 13.54 14.11
N VAL A 146 2.67 13.72 13.06
CA VAL A 146 2.11 15.03 12.71
C VAL A 146 1.22 15.56 13.81
N LEU A 147 0.27 14.75 14.30
CA LEU A 147 -0.70 15.15 15.33
C LEU A 147 -0.06 15.43 16.69
N GLY A 148 1.12 14.88 16.96
CA GLY A 148 1.88 15.08 18.20
C GLY A 148 2.83 16.28 18.20
N ARG A 149 3.11 16.92 17.06
CA ARG A 149 4.16 17.95 16.91
C ARG A 149 4.01 19.14 17.86
N GLU A 150 2.81 19.61 18.08
CA GLU A 150 2.55 20.84 18.86
C GLU A 150 2.47 20.60 20.36
N GLY A 151 2.62 19.36 20.86
CA GLY A 151 2.55 19.02 22.27
C GLY A 151 1.16 19.22 22.91
N ARG A 152 0.13 19.55 22.12
CA ARG A 152 -1.27 19.70 22.57
C ARG A 152 -1.99 18.36 22.71
N THR A 153 -1.40 17.30 22.21
CA THR A 153 -1.97 15.94 22.19
C THR A 153 -0.96 14.99 22.83
N THR A 154 -1.43 14.10 23.71
CA THR A 154 -0.57 13.03 24.25
C THR A 154 -0.19 12.05 23.11
N THR A 155 0.90 11.31 23.29
CA THR A 155 1.34 10.30 22.32
C THR A 155 0.26 9.23 22.07
N ASP A 156 -0.45 8.82 23.14
CA ASP A 156 -1.51 7.82 23.03
C ASP A 156 -2.75 8.37 22.31
N ASP A 157 -3.13 9.62 22.57
CA ASP A 157 -4.23 10.26 21.83
C ASP A 157 -3.87 10.49 20.37
N ALA A 158 -2.64 10.89 20.05
CA ALA A 158 -2.18 11.04 18.67
C ALA A 158 -2.25 9.71 17.90
N ARG A 159 -1.82 8.62 18.51
CA ARG A 159 -1.95 7.26 17.92
C ARG A 159 -3.40 6.84 17.74
N ALA A 160 -4.25 7.08 18.73
CA ALA A 160 -5.67 6.75 18.63
C ALA A 160 -6.36 7.54 17.50
N ARG A 161 -6.08 8.84 17.36
CA ARG A 161 -6.58 9.67 16.26
C ARG A 161 -6.06 9.21 14.91
N ALA A 162 -4.78 8.85 14.80
CA ALA A 162 -4.19 8.31 13.57
C ALA A 162 -4.86 7.01 13.13
N ALA A 163 -5.16 6.10 14.06
CA ALA A 163 -5.91 4.88 13.77
C ALA A 163 -7.33 5.19 13.29
N VAL A 164 -8.00 6.21 13.84
CA VAL A 164 -9.31 6.67 13.34
C VAL A 164 -9.19 7.21 11.92
N VAL A 165 -8.15 8.01 11.60
CA VAL A 165 -7.90 8.49 10.23
C VAL A 165 -7.70 7.32 9.26
N SER A 166 -6.92 6.30 9.64
CA SER A 166 -6.73 5.08 8.86
C SER A 166 -8.06 4.37 8.59
N GLY A 167 -8.91 4.23 9.61
CA GLY A 167 -10.27 3.69 9.46
C GLY A 167 -11.16 4.49 8.52
N ILE A 168 -11.10 5.83 8.59
CA ILE A 168 -11.84 6.73 7.69
C ILE A 168 -11.36 6.54 6.25
N MET A 169 -10.05 6.49 6.02
CA MET A 169 -9.48 6.23 4.70
C MET A 169 -9.95 4.88 4.14
N PHE A 170 -9.90 3.83 4.95
CA PHE A 170 -10.41 2.50 4.56
C PHE A 170 -11.88 2.58 4.13
N LEU A 171 -12.75 3.15 4.96
CA LEU A 171 -14.17 3.28 4.67
C LEU A 171 -14.47 4.20 3.48
N ALA A 172 -13.60 5.16 3.18
CA ALA A 172 -13.74 6.02 2.01
C ALA A 172 -13.37 5.32 0.70
N MET A 173 -12.48 4.31 0.73
CA MET A 173 -11.93 3.68 -0.48
C MET A 173 -12.43 2.26 -0.74
N ALA A 174 -12.70 1.46 0.30
CA ALA A 174 -13.02 0.03 0.17
C ALA A 174 -14.44 -0.27 -0.33
N PRO A 175 -15.51 0.45 0.11
CA PRO A 175 -16.89 0.09 -0.23
C PRO A 175 -17.22 0.30 -1.71
N THR A 176 -18.13 -0.53 -2.22
CA THR A 176 -18.68 -0.40 -3.58
C THR A 176 -19.39 0.93 -3.81
N ILE A 177 -20.08 1.43 -2.78
CA ILE A 177 -20.83 2.71 -2.80
C ILE A 177 -19.93 3.93 -3.08
N THR A 178 -18.62 3.81 -2.87
CA THR A 178 -17.64 4.89 -3.13
C THR A 178 -16.81 4.62 -4.38
N ALA A 179 -17.08 3.53 -5.13
CA ALA A 179 -16.28 3.14 -6.27
C ALA A 179 -16.20 4.21 -7.36
N ASP A 180 -17.29 4.93 -7.61
CA ASP A 180 -17.40 5.97 -8.64
C ASP A 180 -16.92 7.36 -8.19
N ARG A 181 -16.56 7.52 -6.92
CA ARG A 181 -16.07 8.81 -6.43
C ARG A 181 -14.67 9.11 -6.99
N SER A 182 -14.46 10.37 -7.34
CA SER A 182 -13.15 10.87 -7.72
C SER A 182 -12.19 10.90 -6.53
N VAL A 183 -10.91 11.02 -6.81
CA VAL A 183 -9.86 11.19 -5.78
C VAL A 183 -10.17 12.42 -4.91
N GLU A 184 -10.54 13.55 -5.53
CA GLU A 184 -10.82 14.79 -4.81
C GLU A 184 -12.05 14.67 -3.90
N GLU A 185 -13.13 14.03 -4.34
CA GLU A 185 -14.31 13.78 -3.49
C GLU A 185 -13.98 12.89 -2.28
N ILE A 186 -13.08 11.91 -2.44
CA ILE A 186 -12.61 11.09 -1.33
C ILE A 186 -11.76 11.93 -0.37
N LEU A 187 -10.82 12.70 -0.90
CA LEU A 187 -9.93 13.56 -0.11
C LEU A 187 -10.70 14.62 0.67
N ASP A 188 -11.68 15.28 0.04
CA ASP A 188 -12.54 16.26 0.69
C ASP A 188 -13.33 15.62 1.85
N GLY A 189 -13.88 14.42 1.62
CA GLY A 189 -14.58 13.67 2.67
C GLY A 189 -13.65 13.29 3.83
N VAL A 190 -12.45 12.81 3.55
CA VAL A 190 -11.45 12.49 4.59
C VAL A 190 -11.06 13.75 5.35
N ALA A 191 -10.76 14.86 4.65
CA ALA A 191 -10.38 16.13 5.27
C ALA A 191 -11.45 16.68 6.21
N GLN A 192 -12.74 16.55 5.87
CA GLN A 192 -13.86 16.95 6.75
C GLN A 192 -13.81 16.19 8.09
N HIS A 193 -13.56 14.89 8.05
CA HIS A 193 -13.49 14.07 9.26
C HIS A 193 -12.20 14.33 10.05
N VAL A 194 -11.05 14.50 9.36
CA VAL A 194 -9.77 14.81 10.01
C VAL A 194 -9.86 16.13 10.80
N ARG A 195 -10.53 17.17 10.27
CA ARG A 195 -10.74 18.43 11.00
C ARG A 195 -11.41 18.24 12.37
N LEU A 196 -12.31 17.27 12.50
CA LEU A 196 -12.97 16.96 13.77
C LEU A 196 -12.06 16.25 14.78
N LEU A 197 -10.96 15.69 14.31
CA LEU A 197 -9.98 14.97 15.12
C LEU A 197 -8.79 15.85 15.53
N LEU A 198 -8.65 17.03 14.96
CA LEU A 198 -7.57 17.96 15.31
C LEU A 198 -7.79 18.54 16.72
N PRO A 199 -6.69 18.84 17.48
CA PRO A 199 -6.76 19.37 18.82
C PRO A 199 -7.26 20.81 18.87
#